data_be57fa7aeb62d2434e441008e9b302e2
#
_entry.id   be57fa7aeb62d2434e441008e9b302e2
#
_cell.length_a   1.000
_cell.length_b   1.000
_cell.length_c   1.000
_cell.angle_alpha   90.00
_cell.angle_beta   90.00
_cell.angle_gamma   90.00
#
_symmetry.space_group_name_H-M   'P 1'
#
loop_
_entity.id
_entity.type
_entity.pdbx_description
1 polymer ?
#
loop_
_entity_poly.entity_id
_entity_poly.type
_entity_poly.pdbx_seq_one_letter_code
_entity_poly.pdbx_strand_id
1 'polypeptide(L)'
;CQRDISLSWNPYIGWDNGVAEYQIYEAGDTTAWELIGTVGGAELTFPFPSTTSGEEYCFSVVAVEAGGSNTARSNTVCVTAMINDPVDNLVMANATVLDGAVEIEWHWNTNAIIESYTLQRASASSGFAGLITEPPPAPLPPENNYTDTGINPAAGSYLYQVVTTDACGEQVTSNTAATIFLEAEALSNLSALQWTPYTNAAATLSGYTLYRIEGGVPVQVGTYGPTALTAEVEVDLSDPDQVRACYFVEAMAEADLGQGLSKSVTSRSNLACAAQQARVYIPNAFSPNGDGTNDTFTPYLQFGDPSSYQLLVYDRWGGQVFESNDLSTSWDGTQEGEPLNTGSYIFQLRVEQADGTLIERSGQIMLVR
;
A
#
# COMPACT_ATOMS: atom_id res chain seq x y z
N CYS A 1 -9.60 -24.99 -24.41
CA CYS A 1 -8.47 -24.10 -24.43
C CYS A 1 -7.15 -24.88 -24.47
N GLN A 2 -6.93 -25.58 -25.55
CA GLN A 2 -5.67 -26.29 -25.77
C GLN A 2 -4.87 -25.54 -26.85
N ARG A 3 -3.57 -25.42 -26.66
CA ARG A 3 -2.65 -24.88 -27.69
C ARG A 3 -2.58 -25.78 -28.92
N ASP A 4 -2.97 -27.06 -28.76
CA ASP A 4 -2.95 -28.06 -29.80
C ASP A 4 -4.34 -28.63 -30.03
N ILE A 5 -4.71 -28.79 -31.30
CA ILE A 5 -5.89 -29.54 -31.69
C ILE A 5 -5.52 -31.03 -31.64
N SER A 6 -6.23 -31.82 -30.84
CA SER A 6 -6.03 -33.28 -30.84
C SER A 6 -7.11 -33.95 -31.66
N LEU A 7 -6.71 -34.51 -32.75
CA LEU A 7 -7.61 -35.35 -33.60
C LEU A 7 -7.67 -36.77 -33.07
N SER A 8 -8.86 -37.35 -33.04
CA SER A 8 -9.05 -38.76 -32.72
C SER A 8 -10.12 -39.37 -33.63
N TRP A 9 -9.96 -40.61 -33.97
CA TRP A 9 -10.88 -41.36 -34.84
C TRP A 9 -11.06 -42.79 -34.41
N ASN A 10 -12.15 -43.43 -34.92
CA ASN A 10 -12.35 -44.84 -34.72
C ASN A 10 -11.54 -45.69 -35.71
N PRO A 11 -11.05 -46.86 -35.33
CA PRO A 11 -10.33 -47.74 -36.25
C PRO A 11 -11.20 -48.11 -37.43
N TYR A 12 -10.64 -48.11 -38.62
CA TYR A 12 -11.31 -48.64 -39.79
C TYR A 12 -11.20 -50.18 -39.83
N ILE A 13 -12.34 -50.86 -39.99
CA ILE A 13 -12.49 -52.31 -39.84
C ILE A 13 -12.96 -52.99 -41.13
N GLY A 14 -12.94 -52.32 -42.26
CA GLY A 14 -13.50 -52.79 -43.52
C GLY A 14 -12.55 -53.69 -44.38
N TRP A 15 -11.29 -53.92 -43.96
CA TRP A 15 -10.31 -54.69 -44.72
C TRP A 15 -9.73 -55.87 -43.90
N ASP A 16 -9.66 -57.07 -44.53
CA ASP A 16 -9.16 -58.29 -43.89
C ASP A 16 -7.66 -58.17 -43.54
N ASN A 17 -6.88 -57.40 -44.33
CA ASN A 17 -5.45 -57.19 -44.10
C ASN A 17 -5.18 -56.05 -43.08
N GLY A 18 -6.22 -55.36 -42.65
CA GLY A 18 -6.12 -54.23 -41.71
C GLY A 18 -5.63 -52.96 -42.39
N VAL A 19 -5.32 -51.94 -41.54
CA VAL A 19 -4.86 -50.62 -41.95
C VAL A 19 -3.32 -50.56 -41.83
N ALA A 20 -2.63 -50.09 -42.87
CA ALA A 20 -1.19 -49.86 -42.85
C ALA A 20 -0.87 -48.55 -42.12
N GLU A 21 -1.60 -47.50 -42.50
CA GLU A 21 -1.40 -46.15 -41.99
C GLU A 21 -2.69 -45.33 -42.06
N TYR A 22 -2.76 -44.26 -41.26
CA TYR A 22 -3.72 -43.18 -41.41
C TYR A 22 -3.02 -41.93 -41.86
N GLN A 23 -3.55 -41.31 -42.92
CA GLN A 23 -3.07 -40.04 -43.48
C GLN A 23 -4.03 -38.94 -43.05
N ILE A 24 -3.53 -37.89 -42.43
CA ILE A 24 -4.28 -36.77 -41.92
C ILE A 24 -4.19 -35.60 -42.89
N TYR A 25 -5.37 -35.11 -43.30
CA TYR A 25 -5.47 -34.00 -44.23
C TYR A 25 -6.18 -32.83 -43.58
N GLU A 26 -5.67 -31.64 -43.90
CA GLU A 26 -6.27 -30.34 -43.58
C GLU A 26 -6.81 -29.66 -44.82
N ALA A 27 -7.97 -29.02 -44.76
CA ALA A 27 -8.47 -28.12 -45.78
C ALA A 27 -7.88 -26.73 -45.56
N GLY A 28 -6.99 -26.28 -46.43
CA GLY A 28 -6.50 -24.91 -46.46
C GLY A 28 -7.56 -23.93 -47.04
N ASP A 29 -7.25 -22.64 -47.06
CA ASP A 29 -8.06 -21.53 -47.57
C ASP A 29 -8.61 -21.72 -49.03
N THR A 30 -8.07 -22.67 -49.73
CA THR A 30 -8.36 -22.88 -51.18
C THR A 30 -9.15 -24.13 -51.49
N THR A 31 -9.87 -24.73 -50.54
CA THR A 31 -10.61 -25.99 -50.77
C THR A 31 -9.75 -27.20 -51.15
N ALA A 32 -8.43 -27.05 -51.26
CA ALA A 32 -7.49 -28.12 -51.50
C ALA A 32 -7.08 -28.78 -50.18
N TRP A 33 -7.19 -30.12 -50.14
CA TRP A 33 -6.77 -30.91 -48.98
C TRP A 33 -5.25 -31.12 -49.03
N GLU A 34 -4.57 -30.70 -47.98
CA GLU A 34 -3.12 -30.87 -47.80
C GLU A 34 -2.86 -32.03 -46.80
N LEU A 35 -1.92 -32.90 -47.11
CA LEU A 35 -1.47 -33.94 -46.22
C LEU A 35 -0.55 -33.34 -45.16
N ILE A 36 -1.03 -33.31 -43.91
CA ILE A 36 -0.31 -32.71 -42.77
C ILE A 36 0.43 -33.71 -41.90
N GLY A 37 0.12 -35.02 -42.04
CA GLY A 37 0.80 -36.06 -41.28
C GLY A 37 0.32 -37.46 -41.62
N THR A 38 1.09 -38.46 -41.13
CA THR A 38 0.81 -39.87 -41.31
C THR A 38 1.15 -40.56 -39.98
N VAL A 39 0.28 -41.47 -39.52
CA VAL A 39 0.50 -42.31 -38.34
C VAL A 39 0.27 -43.79 -38.68
N GLY A 40 0.86 -44.70 -37.92
CA GLY A 40 0.69 -46.13 -38.11
C GLY A 40 -0.74 -46.63 -37.94
N GLY A 41 -1.10 -47.76 -38.57
CA GLY A 41 -2.46 -48.30 -38.57
C GLY A 41 -3.05 -48.66 -37.18
N ALA A 42 -2.22 -48.68 -36.14
CA ALA A 42 -2.64 -48.88 -34.76
C ALA A 42 -2.83 -47.55 -33.99
N GLU A 43 -2.39 -46.42 -34.50
CA GLU A 43 -2.51 -45.10 -33.89
C GLU A 43 -3.81 -44.45 -34.33
N LEU A 44 -4.58 -43.97 -33.37
CA LEU A 44 -5.93 -43.40 -33.57
C LEU A 44 -6.03 -41.96 -33.15
N THR A 45 -4.87 -41.28 -32.95
CA THR A 45 -4.77 -39.89 -32.55
C THR A 45 -3.68 -39.19 -33.30
N PHE A 46 -3.84 -37.87 -33.51
CA PHE A 46 -2.82 -37.02 -34.13
C PHE A 46 -2.87 -35.63 -33.51
N PRO A 47 -1.79 -35.13 -32.92
CA PRO A 47 -1.69 -33.74 -32.43
C PRO A 47 -1.41 -32.80 -33.63
N PHE A 48 -2.22 -31.75 -33.73
CA PHE A 48 -2.00 -30.68 -34.73
C PHE A 48 -1.76 -29.37 -33.96
N PRO A 49 -0.56 -28.77 -34.12
CA PRO A 49 -0.26 -27.50 -33.50
C PRO A 49 -1.01 -26.38 -34.22
N SER A 50 -2.00 -25.82 -33.57
CA SER A 50 -2.73 -24.67 -34.08
C SER A 50 -1.85 -23.41 -33.95
N THR A 51 -1.81 -22.58 -34.99
CA THR A 51 -0.91 -21.43 -35.09
C THR A 51 -1.63 -20.09 -34.95
N THR A 52 -2.94 -20.02 -35.17
CA THR A 52 -3.70 -18.79 -35.18
C THR A 52 -5.01 -18.94 -34.44
N SER A 53 -5.26 -18.08 -33.44
CA SER A 53 -6.51 -18.05 -32.69
C SER A 53 -7.63 -17.46 -33.54
N GLY A 54 -8.82 -18.08 -33.49
CA GLY A 54 -10.01 -17.66 -34.26
C GLY A 54 -10.08 -18.24 -35.66
N GLU A 55 -9.03 -18.92 -36.16
CA GLU A 55 -9.09 -19.63 -37.45
C GLU A 55 -9.84 -20.94 -37.34
N GLU A 56 -10.59 -21.27 -38.40
CA GLU A 56 -11.28 -22.54 -38.54
C GLU A 56 -10.40 -23.53 -39.29
N TYR A 57 -10.10 -24.64 -38.66
CA TYR A 57 -9.34 -25.76 -39.22
C TYR A 57 -10.28 -26.93 -39.49
N CYS A 58 -10.25 -27.46 -40.72
CA CYS A 58 -11.07 -28.60 -41.14
C CYS A 58 -10.20 -29.79 -41.45
N PHE A 59 -10.50 -30.93 -40.87
CA PHE A 59 -9.68 -32.13 -41.00
C PHE A 59 -10.47 -33.31 -41.55
N SER A 60 -9.75 -34.21 -42.27
CA SER A 60 -10.22 -35.55 -42.61
C SER A 60 -9.08 -36.54 -42.51
N VAL A 61 -9.42 -37.78 -42.15
CA VAL A 61 -8.47 -38.89 -42.04
C VAL A 61 -8.75 -39.93 -43.09
N VAL A 62 -7.69 -40.40 -43.73
CA VAL A 62 -7.74 -41.41 -44.78
C VAL A 62 -7.01 -42.67 -44.29
N ALA A 63 -7.70 -43.76 -44.15
CA ALA A 63 -7.10 -45.07 -43.93
C ALA A 63 -6.54 -45.64 -45.23
N VAL A 64 -5.37 -46.27 -45.15
CA VAL A 64 -4.70 -46.93 -46.29
C VAL A 64 -4.59 -48.43 -45.97
N GLU A 65 -5.05 -49.31 -46.86
CA GLU A 65 -5.05 -50.76 -46.69
C GLU A 65 -3.63 -51.33 -46.60
N ALA A 66 -3.41 -52.25 -45.68
CA ALA A 66 -2.12 -52.93 -45.53
C ALA A 66 -1.87 -53.92 -46.72
N GLY A 67 -0.82 -53.64 -47.48
CA GLY A 67 -0.42 -54.45 -48.67
C GLY A 67 -1.36 -54.28 -49.90
N GLY A 68 -2.29 -53.31 -49.86
CA GLY A 68 -3.23 -52.97 -50.91
C GLY A 68 -3.09 -51.51 -51.39
N SER A 69 -3.95 -51.10 -52.32
CA SER A 69 -4.03 -49.72 -52.83
C SER A 69 -5.37 -49.04 -52.48
N ASN A 70 -6.22 -49.71 -51.66
CA ASN A 70 -7.50 -49.16 -51.28
C ASN A 70 -7.34 -48.11 -50.18
N THR A 71 -8.18 -47.07 -50.26
CA THR A 71 -8.25 -45.99 -49.26
C THR A 71 -9.69 -45.78 -48.83
N ALA A 72 -9.89 -45.36 -47.56
CA ALA A 72 -11.19 -44.93 -47.02
C ALA A 72 -11.03 -43.62 -46.28
N ARG A 73 -11.84 -42.64 -46.66
CA ARG A 73 -11.82 -41.27 -46.06
C ARG A 73 -12.91 -41.15 -45.03
N SER A 74 -12.60 -40.52 -43.90
CA SER A 74 -13.58 -40.17 -42.86
C SER A 74 -14.51 -39.04 -43.31
N ASN A 75 -15.47 -38.71 -42.46
CA ASN A 75 -16.14 -37.41 -42.49
C ASN A 75 -15.15 -36.26 -42.27
N THR A 76 -15.55 -35.04 -42.65
CA THR A 76 -14.84 -33.81 -42.31
C THR A 76 -15.31 -33.31 -40.97
N VAL A 77 -14.38 -32.87 -40.13
CA VAL A 77 -14.67 -32.20 -38.87
C VAL A 77 -13.92 -30.86 -38.89
N CYS A 78 -14.65 -29.77 -38.62
CA CYS A 78 -14.06 -28.44 -38.49
C CYS A 78 -14.11 -27.99 -37.04
N VAL A 79 -13.05 -27.29 -36.61
CA VAL A 79 -12.91 -26.71 -35.27
C VAL A 79 -12.28 -25.34 -35.39
N THR A 80 -12.85 -24.36 -34.69
CA THR A 80 -12.22 -23.05 -34.58
C THR A 80 -11.15 -23.13 -33.46
N ALA A 81 -9.90 -22.82 -33.82
CA ALA A 81 -8.82 -22.80 -32.84
C ALA A 81 -9.02 -21.66 -31.86
N MET A 82 -9.08 -21.97 -30.59
CA MET A 82 -9.03 -21.00 -29.51
C MET A 82 -7.66 -21.14 -28.82
N ILE A 83 -6.65 -20.46 -29.38
CA ILE A 83 -5.34 -20.39 -28.76
C ILE A 83 -5.43 -19.36 -27.68
N ASN A 84 -5.24 -19.80 -26.45
CA ASN A 84 -5.13 -18.92 -25.31
C ASN A 84 -3.66 -18.59 -25.09
N ASP A 85 -3.24 -17.35 -25.41
CA ASP A 85 -1.95 -16.84 -24.98
C ASP A 85 -2.04 -16.58 -23.48
N PRO A 86 -1.33 -17.36 -22.65
CA PRO A 86 -1.45 -17.25 -21.20
C PRO A 86 -0.87 -15.93 -20.71
N VAL A 87 -1.31 -15.56 -19.52
CA VAL A 87 -0.63 -14.54 -18.74
C VAL A 87 0.63 -15.16 -18.16
N ASP A 88 1.75 -14.98 -18.84
CA ASP A 88 3.08 -15.48 -18.43
C ASP A 88 3.90 -14.43 -17.68
N ASN A 89 3.41 -13.20 -17.64
CA ASN A 89 4.02 -12.08 -16.95
C ASN A 89 2.93 -11.21 -16.29
N LEU A 90 2.66 -11.45 -15.00
CA LEU A 90 1.74 -10.68 -14.18
C LEU A 90 2.46 -10.20 -12.93
N VAL A 91 2.74 -8.90 -12.86
CA VAL A 91 3.57 -8.31 -11.81
C VAL A 91 2.84 -7.17 -11.14
N MET A 92 2.66 -7.25 -9.81
CA MET A 92 2.31 -6.12 -8.97
C MET A 92 3.56 -5.26 -8.81
N ALA A 93 3.59 -4.09 -9.47
CA ALA A 93 4.77 -3.23 -9.52
C ALA A 93 4.91 -2.37 -8.26
N ASN A 94 3.80 -1.78 -7.79
CA ASN A 94 3.83 -0.85 -6.66
C ASN A 94 2.49 -0.79 -5.91
N ALA A 95 2.57 -0.43 -4.63
CA ALA A 95 1.46 0.05 -3.80
C ALA A 95 1.98 1.21 -2.95
N THR A 96 1.44 2.40 -3.13
CA THR A 96 1.90 3.64 -2.49
C THR A 96 0.74 4.40 -1.87
N VAL A 97 0.96 5.00 -0.70
CA VAL A 97 -0.05 5.86 -0.05
C VAL A 97 0.08 7.28 -0.58
N LEU A 98 -1.01 7.81 -1.13
CA LEU A 98 -1.09 9.19 -1.60
C LEU A 98 -2.45 9.78 -1.22
N ASP A 99 -2.44 10.96 -0.61
CA ASP A 99 -3.64 11.74 -0.24
C ASP A 99 -4.72 10.94 0.53
N GLY A 100 -4.28 10.00 1.40
CA GLY A 100 -5.17 9.19 2.22
C GLY A 100 -5.79 7.97 1.51
N ALA A 101 -5.38 7.71 0.27
CA ALA A 101 -5.72 6.53 -0.51
C ALA A 101 -4.48 5.68 -0.80
N VAL A 102 -4.65 4.51 -1.43
CA VAL A 102 -3.54 3.72 -1.96
C VAL A 102 -3.63 3.69 -3.48
N GLU A 103 -2.57 4.13 -4.13
CA GLU A 103 -2.38 3.93 -5.56
C GLU A 103 -1.65 2.60 -5.78
N ILE A 104 -2.22 1.77 -6.65
CA ILE A 104 -1.76 0.43 -6.96
C ILE A 104 -1.43 0.39 -8.44
N GLU A 105 -0.29 -0.20 -8.78
CA GLU A 105 0.17 -0.36 -10.16
C GLU A 105 0.56 -1.81 -10.42
N TRP A 106 0.12 -2.37 -11.58
CA TRP A 106 0.51 -3.69 -12.02
C TRP A 106 0.73 -3.75 -13.53
N HIS A 107 1.45 -4.78 -13.96
CA HIS A 107 1.80 -5.05 -15.33
C HIS A 107 1.38 -6.46 -15.73
N TRP A 108 1.02 -6.64 -17.00
CA TRP A 108 0.84 -7.92 -17.66
C TRP A 108 1.36 -7.89 -19.11
N ASN A 109 1.57 -9.05 -19.70
CA ASN A 109 1.94 -9.14 -21.11
C ASN A 109 0.74 -8.75 -21.99
N THR A 110 0.99 -7.88 -22.98
CA THR A 110 -0.07 -7.26 -23.81
C THR A 110 -0.69 -8.20 -24.85
N ASN A 111 -0.07 -9.37 -25.08
CA ASN A 111 -0.57 -10.43 -25.97
C ASN A 111 -1.43 -11.48 -25.22
N ALA A 112 -1.52 -11.41 -23.90
CA ALA A 112 -2.34 -12.33 -23.13
C ALA A 112 -3.83 -12.24 -23.46
N ILE A 113 -4.53 -13.36 -23.40
CA ILE A 113 -5.99 -13.41 -23.51
C ILE A 113 -6.57 -13.55 -22.11
N ILE A 114 -7.07 -12.44 -21.59
CA ILE A 114 -7.67 -12.34 -20.25
C ILE A 114 -9.18 -12.15 -20.41
N GLU A 115 -9.99 -12.98 -19.77
CA GLU A 115 -11.44 -12.81 -19.71
C GLU A 115 -11.84 -11.80 -18.62
N SER A 116 -11.19 -11.93 -17.45
CA SER A 116 -11.42 -11.03 -16.33
C SER A 116 -10.18 -10.93 -15.44
N TYR A 117 -10.09 -9.84 -14.67
CA TYR A 117 -9.12 -9.72 -13.59
C TYR A 117 -9.81 -9.28 -12.30
N THR A 118 -9.25 -9.71 -11.18
CA THR A 118 -9.69 -9.32 -9.84
C THR A 118 -8.52 -8.72 -9.08
N LEU A 119 -8.61 -7.43 -8.75
CA LEU A 119 -7.71 -6.81 -7.78
C LEU A 119 -8.17 -7.19 -6.38
N GLN A 120 -7.26 -7.70 -5.57
CA GLN A 120 -7.52 -8.16 -4.21
C GLN A 120 -6.69 -7.39 -3.20
N ARG A 121 -7.27 -7.19 -2.01
CA ARG A 121 -6.63 -6.58 -0.86
C ARG A 121 -6.71 -7.48 0.36
N ALA A 122 -5.62 -7.50 1.16
CA ALA A 122 -5.58 -8.06 2.50
C ALA A 122 -5.06 -7.03 3.51
N SER A 123 -5.31 -7.27 4.79
CA SER A 123 -4.75 -6.52 5.92
C SER A 123 -4.16 -7.49 6.94
N ALA A 124 -3.49 -7.00 7.98
CA ALA A 124 -2.96 -7.83 9.06
C ALA A 124 -4.03 -8.71 9.76
N SER A 125 -5.31 -8.30 9.70
CA SER A 125 -6.43 -8.98 10.35
C SER A 125 -7.35 -9.74 9.39
N SER A 126 -7.14 -9.67 8.08
CA SER A 126 -7.99 -10.30 7.06
C SER A 126 -7.17 -10.90 5.94
N GLY A 127 -7.65 -12.01 5.36
CA GLY A 127 -7.13 -12.55 4.11
C GLY A 127 -7.49 -11.69 2.90
N PHE A 128 -7.03 -12.11 1.71
CA PHE A 128 -7.35 -11.44 0.46
C PHE A 128 -8.85 -11.47 0.16
N ALA A 129 -9.40 -10.30 -0.18
CA ALA A 129 -10.75 -10.12 -0.64
C ALA A 129 -10.76 -9.27 -1.92
N GLY A 130 -11.65 -9.60 -2.86
CA GLY A 130 -11.80 -8.85 -4.11
C GLY A 130 -12.28 -7.42 -3.86
N LEU A 131 -11.60 -6.45 -4.48
CA LEU A 131 -12.00 -5.05 -4.53
C LEU A 131 -12.82 -4.76 -5.76
N ILE A 132 -12.30 -5.17 -6.92
CA ILE A 132 -12.96 -5.07 -8.23
C ILE A 132 -12.76 -6.39 -8.98
N THR A 133 -13.72 -6.73 -9.84
CA THR A 133 -13.61 -7.80 -10.83
C THR A 133 -14.19 -7.27 -12.13
N GLU A 134 -13.34 -7.14 -13.14
CA GLU A 134 -13.70 -6.49 -14.41
C GLU A 134 -13.08 -7.23 -15.60
N PRO A 135 -13.68 -7.12 -16.81
CA PRO A 135 -12.97 -7.48 -18.04
C PRO A 135 -11.82 -6.49 -18.25
N PRO A 136 -10.70 -6.94 -18.82
CA PRO A 136 -9.58 -6.05 -19.10
C PRO A 136 -9.96 -5.05 -20.21
N PRO A 137 -9.30 -3.87 -20.24
CA PRO A 137 -9.44 -2.93 -21.35
C PRO A 137 -8.91 -3.53 -22.66
N ALA A 138 -9.50 -3.15 -23.77
CA ALA A 138 -9.07 -3.58 -25.10
C ALA A 138 -8.64 -2.37 -25.95
N PRO A 139 -7.40 -2.33 -26.49
CA PRO A 139 -6.33 -3.31 -26.32
C PRO A 139 -5.77 -3.34 -24.88
N LEU A 140 -5.12 -4.44 -24.48
CA LEU A 140 -4.46 -4.56 -23.19
C LEU A 140 -3.35 -3.52 -23.05
N PRO A 141 -3.42 -2.58 -22.07
CA PRO A 141 -2.30 -1.71 -21.79
C PRO A 141 -1.20 -2.48 -21.06
N PRO A 142 0.07 -2.13 -21.23
CA PRO A 142 1.14 -2.75 -20.47
C PRO A 142 1.10 -2.38 -18.99
N GLU A 143 0.65 -1.18 -18.67
CA GLU A 143 0.55 -0.63 -17.32
C GLU A 143 -0.92 -0.44 -16.93
N ASN A 144 -1.24 -0.83 -15.70
CA ASN A 144 -2.57 -0.67 -15.13
C ASN A 144 -2.45 -0.05 -13.76
N ASN A 145 -3.45 0.71 -13.36
CA ASN A 145 -3.50 1.34 -12.05
C ASN A 145 -4.92 1.33 -11.47
N TYR A 146 -4.98 1.43 -10.16
CA TYR A 146 -6.22 1.57 -9.41
C TYR A 146 -5.96 2.37 -8.14
N THR A 147 -6.92 3.23 -7.74
CA THR A 147 -6.88 3.98 -6.50
C THR A 147 -7.89 3.42 -5.51
N ASP A 148 -7.39 2.81 -4.43
CA ASP A 148 -8.22 2.30 -3.34
C ASP A 148 -8.47 3.41 -2.31
N THR A 149 -9.68 3.96 -2.33
CA THR A 149 -10.16 4.98 -1.37
C THR A 149 -10.94 4.38 -0.21
N GLY A 150 -11.19 3.07 -0.22
CA GLY A 150 -12.00 2.35 0.76
C GLY A 150 -11.23 1.89 2.00
N ILE A 151 -10.10 2.55 2.32
CA ILE A 151 -9.21 2.17 3.43
C ILE A 151 -8.83 3.37 4.28
N ASN A 152 -8.25 3.08 5.45
CA ASN A 152 -7.54 4.07 6.25
C ASN A 152 -6.05 3.68 6.34
N PRO A 153 -5.15 4.33 5.58
CA PRO A 153 -3.73 3.99 5.59
C PRO A 153 -3.04 4.19 6.95
N ALA A 154 -3.63 5.02 7.84
CA ALA A 154 -3.14 5.23 9.19
C ALA A 154 -3.53 4.10 10.18
N ALA A 155 -4.33 3.12 9.75
CA ALA A 155 -4.72 1.98 10.59
C ALA A 155 -3.77 0.78 10.46
N GLY A 156 -2.88 0.74 9.48
CA GLY A 156 -1.93 -0.33 9.26
C GLY A 156 -1.51 -0.51 7.80
N SER A 157 -0.69 -1.52 7.56
CA SER A 157 -0.26 -1.90 6.21
C SER A 157 -1.30 -2.78 5.52
N TYR A 158 -1.43 -2.62 4.19
CA TYR A 158 -2.29 -3.39 3.31
C TYR A 158 -1.47 -4.09 2.24
N LEU A 159 -1.88 -5.30 1.87
CA LEU A 159 -1.28 -6.08 0.79
C LEU A 159 -2.23 -6.12 -0.39
N TYR A 160 -1.67 -6.03 -1.60
CA TYR A 160 -2.42 -6.09 -2.85
C TYR A 160 -1.85 -7.15 -3.78
N GLN A 161 -2.72 -7.80 -4.53
CA GLN A 161 -2.40 -8.71 -5.62
C GLN A 161 -3.49 -8.66 -6.69
N VAL A 162 -3.15 -9.07 -7.90
CA VAL A 162 -4.09 -9.24 -9.00
C VAL A 162 -4.19 -10.73 -9.35
N VAL A 163 -5.41 -11.19 -9.58
CA VAL A 163 -5.71 -12.51 -10.13
C VAL A 163 -6.36 -12.31 -11.49
N THR A 164 -5.77 -12.86 -12.53
CA THR A 164 -6.37 -12.91 -13.87
C THR A 164 -7.02 -14.26 -14.09
N THR A 165 -8.11 -14.29 -14.85
CA THR A 165 -8.80 -15.51 -15.28
C THR A 165 -8.89 -15.45 -16.81
N ASP A 166 -8.45 -16.50 -17.47
CA ASP A 166 -8.56 -16.64 -18.92
C ASP A 166 -9.90 -17.23 -19.36
N ALA A 167 -10.14 -17.26 -20.66
CA ALA A 167 -11.38 -17.82 -21.26
C ALA A 167 -11.60 -19.32 -20.95
N CYS A 168 -10.59 -19.98 -20.36
CA CYS A 168 -10.63 -21.38 -19.95
C CYS A 168 -10.92 -21.57 -18.46
N GLY A 169 -10.99 -20.47 -17.72
CA GLY A 169 -11.12 -20.49 -16.27
C GLY A 169 -9.81 -20.70 -15.52
N GLU A 170 -8.66 -20.77 -16.22
CA GLU A 170 -7.35 -20.85 -15.57
C GLU A 170 -6.99 -19.51 -14.94
N GLN A 171 -6.39 -19.58 -13.76
CA GLN A 171 -6.08 -18.39 -12.98
C GLN A 171 -4.57 -18.23 -12.79
N VAL A 172 -4.11 -16.99 -12.96
CA VAL A 172 -2.74 -16.55 -12.65
C VAL A 172 -2.80 -15.47 -11.59
N THR A 173 -2.00 -15.61 -10.54
CA THR A 173 -1.91 -14.63 -9.44
C THR A 173 -0.55 -13.95 -9.47
N SER A 174 -0.53 -12.62 -9.33
CA SER A 174 0.70 -11.83 -9.25
C SER A 174 1.47 -12.08 -7.94
N ASN A 175 2.70 -11.56 -7.86
CA ASN A 175 3.32 -11.26 -6.56
C ASN A 175 2.45 -10.28 -5.76
N THR A 176 2.75 -10.14 -4.47
CA THR A 176 2.12 -9.13 -3.62
C THR A 176 3.00 -7.89 -3.47
N ALA A 177 2.37 -6.72 -3.37
CA ALA A 177 2.98 -5.49 -2.90
C ALA A 177 2.28 -5.00 -1.64
N ALA A 178 3.04 -4.55 -0.64
CA ALA A 178 2.52 -4.01 0.61
C ALA A 178 2.71 -2.50 0.69
N THR A 179 1.75 -1.79 1.29
CA THR A 179 1.94 -0.41 1.71
C THR A 179 2.87 -0.35 2.91
N ILE A 180 3.66 0.71 3.03
CA ILE A 180 4.47 0.99 4.20
C ILE A 180 3.56 1.67 5.24
N PHE A 181 3.60 1.19 6.47
CA PHE A 181 2.92 1.81 7.61
C PHE A 181 3.95 2.44 8.52
N LEU A 182 3.83 3.76 8.74
CA LEU A 182 4.69 4.54 9.61
C LEU A 182 3.96 4.89 10.90
N GLU A 183 4.65 4.72 12.04
CA GLU A 183 4.27 5.20 13.36
C GLU A 183 5.26 6.27 13.82
N ALA A 184 4.76 7.27 14.55
CA ALA A 184 5.56 8.37 15.08
C ALA A 184 5.20 8.61 16.54
N GLU A 185 6.19 8.66 17.42
CA GLU A 185 6.06 8.93 18.85
C GLU A 185 6.95 10.11 19.24
N ALA A 186 6.44 10.99 20.10
CA ALA A 186 7.19 12.11 20.63
C ALA A 186 7.94 11.71 21.92
N LEU A 187 9.26 11.82 21.92
CA LEU A 187 10.14 11.52 23.06
C LEU A 187 10.96 12.77 23.44
N SER A 188 10.45 13.53 24.39
CA SER A 188 11.12 14.75 24.89
C SER A 188 11.44 15.78 23.80
N ASN A 189 12.63 15.71 23.20
CA ASN A 189 13.11 16.57 22.11
C ASN A 189 13.40 15.77 20.82
N LEU A 190 12.86 14.55 20.74
CA LEU A 190 13.01 13.66 19.60
C LEU A 190 11.63 13.20 19.10
N SER A 191 11.54 12.94 17.82
CA SER A 191 10.48 12.11 17.25
C SER A 191 11.08 10.73 16.96
N ALA A 192 10.57 9.70 17.64
CA ALA A 192 10.88 8.31 17.35
C ALA A 192 9.94 7.80 16.28
N LEU A 193 10.51 7.24 15.23
CA LEU A 193 9.79 6.79 14.03
C LEU A 193 10.06 5.31 13.81
N GLN A 194 9.01 4.58 13.47
CA GLN A 194 9.10 3.16 13.12
C GLN A 194 8.20 2.88 11.93
N TRP A 195 8.68 2.07 10.95
CA TRP A 195 7.89 1.71 9.79
C TRP A 195 7.99 0.23 9.45
N THR A 196 6.96 -0.27 8.77
CA THR A 196 6.96 -1.63 8.24
C THR A 196 7.91 -1.73 7.05
N PRO A 197 8.57 -2.87 6.83
CA PRO A 197 9.45 -3.05 5.69
C PRO A 197 8.67 -2.90 4.37
N TYR A 198 9.32 -2.29 3.38
CA TYR A 198 8.86 -2.39 2.00
C TYR A 198 8.84 -3.85 1.57
N THR A 199 7.69 -4.33 1.11
CA THR A 199 7.50 -5.71 0.72
C THR A 199 6.93 -5.79 -0.68
N ASN A 200 7.76 -6.22 -1.62
CA ASN A 200 7.40 -6.56 -2.99
C ASN A 200 8.45 -7.54 -3.53
N ALA A 201 8.03 -8.79 -3.78
CA ALA A 201 8.95 -9.85 -4.22
C ALA A 201 9.50 -9.61 -5.65
N ALA A 202 8.83 -8.78 -6.45
CA ALA A 202 9.27 -8.40 -7.79
C ALA A 202 10.14 -7.14 -7.80
N ALA A 203 10.52 -6.58 -6.64
CA ALA A 203 11.29 -5.35 -6.59
C ALA A 203 12.53 -5.46 -5.70
N THR A 204 13.59 -4.76 -6.09
CA THR A 204 14.81 -4.62 -5.31
C THR A 204 14.84 -3.26 -4.65
N LEU A 205 14.77 -3.24 -3.30
CA LEU A 205 14.80 -2.02 -2.51
C LEU A 205 16.21 -1.43 -2.47
N SER A 206 16.35 -0.14 -2.80
CA SER A 206 17.60 0.62 -2.69
C SER A 206 17.77 1.24 -1.29
N GLY A 207 16.69 1.71 -0.68
CA GLY A 207 16.69 2.34 0.63
C GLY A 207 15.43 3.16 0.88
N TYR A 208 15.48 3.90 2.00
CA TYR A 208 14.38 4.76 2.43
C TYR A 208 14.82 6.21 2.52
N THR A 209 13.91 7.13 2.20
CA THR A 209 14.07 8.57 2.45
C THR A 209 12.95 9.02 3.37
N LEU A 210 13.32 9.67 4.47
CA LEU A 210 12.40 10.20 5.46
C LEU A 210 12.17 11.69 5.21
N TYR A 211 10.91 12.09 5.25
CA TYR A 211 10.48 13.48 5.09
C TYR A 211 9.70 13.94 6.31
N ARG A 212 9.88 15.23 6.66
CA ARG A 212 9.05 15.98 7.61
C ARG A 212 8.24 17.02 6.85
N ILE A 213 7.00 17.27 7.26
CA ILE A 213 6.18 18.34 6.70
C ILE A 213 6.46 19.63 7.46
N GLU A 214 6.94 20.65 6.77
CA GLU A 214 7.19 22.00 7.29
C GLU A 214 6.39 23.02 6.47
N GLY A 215 5.50 23.78 7.11
CA GLY A 215 4.64 24.71 6.40
C GLY A 215 3.80 24.09 5.28
N GLY A 216 3.47 22.79 5.39
CA GLY A 216 2.75 22.02 4.37
C GLY A 216 3.62 21.44 3.24
N VAL A 217 4.96 21.65 3.29
CA VAL A 217 5.90 21.19 2.26
C VAL A 217 6.77 20.06 2.82
N PRO A 218 6.98 18.97 2.06
CA PRO A 218 7.91 17.92 2.44
C PRO A 218 9.37 18.40 2.44
N VAL A 219 10.06 18.21 3.56
CA VAL A 219 11.50 18.48 3.73
C VAL A 219 12.19 17.17 4.06
N GLN A 220 13.21 16.81 3.29
CA GLN A 220 13.99 15.60 3.55
C GLN A 220 14.80 15.75 4.83
N VAL A 221 14.62 14.82 5.77
CA VAL A 221 15.35 14.84 7.07
C VAL A 221 16.34 13.68 7.22
N GLY A 222 16.26 12.66 6.36
CA GLY A 222 17.23 11.57 6.39
C GLY A 222 17.10 10.58 5.24
N THR A 223 18.18 9.82 5.01
CA THR A 223 18.20 8.65 4.10
C THR A 223 18.73 7.45 4.86
N TYR A 224 18.14 6.28 4.60
CA TYR A 224 18.38 5.05 5.36
C TYR A 224 18.58 3.87 4.41
N GLY A 225 19.40 2.92 4.82
CA GLY A 225 19.62 1.70 4.05
C GLY A 225 18.38 0.79 4.03
N PRO A 226 18.37 -0.24 3.17
CA PRO A 226 17.17 -1.07 2.92
C PRO A 226 16.73 -1.93 4.12
N THR A 227 17.57 -2.07 5.15
CA THR A 227 17.25 -2.82 6.36
C THR A 227 16.84 -1.94 7.54
N ALA A 228 16.90 -0.61 7.40
CA ALA A 228 16.51 0.31 8.45
C ALA A 228 14.98 0.43 8.52
N LEU A 229 14.44 0.24 9.72
CA LEU A 229 12.99 0.31 9.97
C LEU A 229 12.64 1.32 11.07
N THR A 230 13.63 2.05 11.57
CA THR A 230 13.47 3.05 12.63
C THR A 230 14.35 4.25 12.37
N ALA A 231 13.95 5.40 12.88
CA ALA A 231 14.74 6.62 12.91
C ALA A 231 14.40 7.46 14.14
N GLU A 232 15.35 8.26 14.58
CA GLU A 232 15.14 9.31 15.57
C GLU A 232 15.48 10.65 14.93
N VAL A 233 14.57 11.61 15.05
CA VAL A 233 14.73 12.97 14.49
C VAL A 233 14.69 13.97 15.62
N GLU A 234 15.75 14.76 15.75
CA GLU A 234 15.77 15.87 16.70
C GLU A 234 14.71 16.92 16.35
N VAL A 235 14.05 17.43 17.38
CA VAL A 235 13.00 18.43 17.28
C VAL A 235 13.48 19.72 17.91
N ASP A 236 13.49 20.80 17.12
CA ASP A 236 13.69 22.14 17.66
C ASP A 236 12.40 22.58 18.35
N LEU A 237 12.43 22.56 19.66
CA LEU A 237 11.28 22.90 20.50
C LEU A 237 10.94 24.39 20.51
N SER A 238 11.75 25.25 19.89
CA SER A 238 11.45 26.67 19.67
C SER A 238 10.67 26.91 18.37
N ASP A 239 10.60 25.90 17.50
CA ASP A 239 9.90 25.95 16.22
C ASP A 239 8.51 25.28 16.35
N PRO A 240 7.40 26.04 16.25
CA PRO A 240 6.05 25.50 16.37
C PRO A 240 5.74 24.38 15.38
N ASP A 241 6.30 24.44 14.16
CA ASP A 241 6.09 23.41 13.13
C ASP A 241 6.75 22.07 13.50
N GLN A 242 7.81 22.11 14.33
CA GLN A 242 8.50 20.92 14.79
C GLN A 242 7.91 20.33 16.08
N VAL A 243 7.27 21.16 16.91
CA VAL A 243 6.59 20.69 18.12
C VAL A 243 5.47 19.68 17.79
N ARG A 244 4.82 19.84 16.65
CA ARG A 244 3.86 18.88 16.09
C ARG A 244 4.29 18.49 14.68
N ALA A 245 5.36 17.72 14.58
CA ALA A 245 5.92 17.30 13.32
C ALA A 245 5.19 16.09 12.74
N CYS A 246 4.87 16.15 11.46
CA CYS A 246 4.32 15.03 10.71
C CYS A 246 5.34 14.51 9.72
N TYR A 247 5.43 13.20 9.58
CA TYR A 247 6.44 12.50 8.79
C TYR A 247 5.81 11.51 7.83
N PHE A 248 6.53 11.24 6.75
CA PHE A 248 6.32 10.05 5.92
C PHE A 248 7.67 9.52 5.44
N VAL A 249 7.71 8.24 5.10
CA VAL A 249 8.87 7.58 4.52
C VAL A 249 8.56 7.15 3.10
N GLU A 250 9.55 7.28 2.20
CA GLU A 250 9.51 6.76 0.84
C GLU A 250 10.56 5.67 0.66
N ALA A 251 10.13 4.49 0.21
CA ALA A 251 11.01 3.43 -0.26
C ALA A 251 11.27 3.63 -1.74
N MET A 252 12.54 3.62 -2.13
CA MET A 252 12.97 3.67 -3.53
C MET A 252 13.39 2.27 -3.96
N ALA A 253 12.75 1.72 -4.97
CA ALA A 253 13.00 0.38 -5.46
C ALA A 253 13.00 0.30 -6.98
N GLU A 254 13.61 -0.75 -7.51
CA GLU A 254 13.55 -1.12 -8.92
C GLU A 254 12.69 -2.37 -9.06
N ALA A 255 11.53 -2.24 -9.68
CA ALA A 255 10.62 -3.34 -9.94
C ALA A 255 11.03 -4.06 -11.24
N ASP A 256 11.20 -5.37 -11.17
CA ASP A 256 11.36 -6.25 -12.32
C ASP A 256 9.97 -6.58 -12.88
N LEU A 257 9.70 -6.07 -14.08
CA LEU A 257 8.42 -6.26 -14.76
C LEU A 257 8.41 -7.50 -15.64
N GLY A 258 9.48 -8.32 -15.58
CA GLY A 258 9.67 -9.49 -16.43
C GLY A 258 10.16 -9.14 -17.85
N GLN A 259 10.57 -10.17 -18.60
CA GLN A 259 11.04 -10.06 -19.98
C GLN A 259 12.21 -9.05 -20.18
N GLY A 260 12.98 -8.79 -19.12
CA GLY A 260 14.09 -7.82 -19.14
C GLY A 260 13.66 -6.36 -19.01
N LEU A 261 12.41 -6.11 -18.69
CA LEU A 261 11.89 -4.76 -18.39
C LEU A 261 11.98 -4.49 -16.89
N SER A 262 12.39 -3.29 -16.53
CA SER A 262 12.35 -2.81 -15.15
C SER A 262 11.83 -1.39 -15.08
N LYS A 263 11.37 -1.00 -13.86
CA LYS A 263 10.82 0.31 -13.59
C LYS A 263 11.24 0.77 -12.20
N SER A 264 11.79 1.99 -12.10
CA SER A 264 11.99 2.63 -10.80
C SER A 264 10.63 3.02 -10.20
N VAL A 265 10.37 2.57 -8.98
CA VAL A 265 9.14 2.83 -8.24
C VAL A 265 9.46 3.46 -6.89
N THR A 266 8.53 4.30 -6.43
CA THR A 266 8.56 4.91 -5.10
C THR A 266 7.30 4.52 -4.35
N SER A 267 7.44 3.89 -3.18
CA SER A 267 6.33 3.57 -2.29
C SER A 267 6.38 4.46 -1.06
N ARG A 268 5.36 5.26 -0.87
CA ARG A 268 5.20 6.19 0.25
C ARG A 268 4.33 5.58 1.34
N SER A 269 4.67 5.85 2.60
CA SER A 269 3.88 5.48 3.77
C SER A 269 2.69 6.42 3.99
N ASN A 270 1.84 6.07 4.97
CA ASN A 270 0.92 7.04 5.58
C ASN A 270 1.68 8.21 6.20
N LEU A 271 0.98 9.33 6.40
CA LEU A 271 1.44 10.43 7.24
C LEU A 271 1.24 10.05 8.71
N ALA A 272 2.31 10.16 9.53
CA ALA A 272 2.29 9.94 10.96
C ALA A 272 2.84 11.18 11.68
N CYS A 273 2.13 11.64 12.72
CA CYS A 273 2.49 12.86 13.42
C CYS A 273 2.90 12.56 14.86
N ALA A 274 4.03 13.15 15.30
CA ALA A 274 4.49 13.16 16.68
C ALA A 274 4.26 14.54 17.28
N ALA A 275 3.41 14.64 18.31
CA ALA A 275 3.18 15.89 19.02
C ALA A 275 3.91 15.87 20.35
N GLN A 276 4.82 16.82 20.56
CA GLN A 276 5.52 16.96 21.83
C GLN A 276 4.54 17.35 22.92
N GLN A 277 4.64 16.68 24.07
CA GLN A 277 3.78 16.99 25.20
C GLN A 277 4.14 18.36 25.79
N ALA A 278 3.13 19.19 26.03
CA ALA A 278 3.28 20.45 26.72
C ALA A 278 3.89 20.24 28.12
N ARG A 279 4.91 21.03 28.44
CA ARG A 279 5.55 21.04 29.77
C ARG A 279 5.18 22.30 30.49
N VAL A 280 4.75 22.13 31.75
CA VAL A 280 4.46 23.26 32.62
C VAL A 280 5.55 23.36 33.68
N TYR A 281 6.26 24.46 33.68
CA TYR A 281 7.16 24.86 34.77
C TYR A 281 6.44 25.83 35.69
N ILE A 282 6.43 25.55 36.98
CA ILE A 282 5.76 26.38 37.99
C ILE A 282 6.81 26.81 39.01
N PRO A 283 7.05 28.13 39.14
CA PRO A 283 7.92 28.66 40.18
C PRO A 283 7.40 28.29 41.57
N ASN A 284 8.30 28.04 42.52
CA ASN A 284 7.94 27.74 43.89
C ASN A 284 7.95 28.95 44.84
N ALA A 285 8.47 30.10 44.37
CA ALA A 285 8.50 31.37 45.11
C ALA A 285 8.59 32.55 44.13
N PHE A 286 8.08 33.71 44.58
CA PHE A 286 8.23 34.98 43.88
C PHE A 286 8.33 36.12 44.89
N SER A 287 8.91 37.28 44.46
CA SER A 287 9.15 38.43 45.32
C SER A 287 8.79 39.72 44.62
N PRO A 288 7.60 40.30 44.80
CA PRO A 288 7.15 41.53 44.17
C PRO A 288 7.82 42.75 44.85
N ASN A 289 9.10 42.95 44.62
CA ASN A 289 9.91 44.04 45.17
C ASN A 289 10.25 45.13 44.15
N GLY A 290 9.88 44.92 42.86
CA GLY A 290 10.10 45.85 41.75
C GLY A 290 11.48 45.86 41.21
N ASP A 291 12.32 44.84 41.45
CA ASP A 291 13.68 44.74 40.94
C ASP A 291 13.77 44.13 39.52
N GLY A 292 12.64 43.71 38.95
CA GLY A 292 12.53 43.12 37.62
C GLY A 292 12.78 41.62 37.61
N THR A 293 12.99 40.98 38.78
CA THR A 293 13.30 39.56 38.90
C THR A 293 12.28 38.83 39.78
N ASN A 294 11.50 37.89 39.22
CA ASN A 294 10.49 37.14 39.94
C ASN A 294 9.44 38.02 40.68
N ASP A 295 9.13 39.19 40.12
CA ASP A 295 8.15 40.10 40.70
C ASP A 295 6.72 39.59 40.59
N THR A 296 6.48 38.58 39.75
CA THR A 296 5.17 37.97 39.56
C THR A 296 5.24 36.42 39.58
N PHE A 297 4.15 35.81 40.00
CA PHE A 297 3.96 34.35 39.85
C PHE A 297 3.35 34.07 38.51
N THR A 298 4.13 33.41 37.63
CA THR A 298 3.74 33.03 36.29
C THR A 298 4.13 31.59 36.03
N PRO A 299 3.17 30.67 35.89
CA PRO A 299 3.45 29.36 35.31
C PRO A 299 3.90 29.49 33.85
N TYR A 300 4.98 28.83 33.49
CA TYR A 300 5.48 28.83 32.11
C TYR A 300 5.01 27.54 31.41
N LEU A 301 4.27 27.71 30.34
CA LEU A 301 3.92 26.63 29.43
C LEU A 301 4.97 26.56 28.35
N GLN A 302 5.68 25.45 28.28
CA GLN A 302 6.64 25.15 27.22
C GLN A 302 6.01 24.08 26.32
N PHE A 303 5.94 24.37 25.02
CA PHE A 303 5.35 23.49 24.02
C PHE A 303 3.88 23.19 24.30
N GLY A 304 3.01 23.81 23.60
CA GLY A 304 1.58 23.56 23.69
C GLY A 304 0.79 24.68 23.03
N ASP A 305 -0.32 24.29 22.47
CA ASP A 305 -1.33 25.20 21.95
C ASP A 305 -2.56 25.08 22.88
N PRO A 306 -2.59 25.87 23.98
CA PRO A 306 -3.68 25.76 24.93
C PRO A 306 -4.98 26.30 24.35
N SER A 307 -5.99 25.45 24.28
CA SER A 307 -7.37 25.82 23.96
C SER A 307 -8.08 26.48 25.16
N SER A 308 -7.65 26.15 26.38
CA SER A 308 -8.08 26.84 27.60
C SER A 308 -6.99 26.84 28.65
N TYR A 309 -7.01 27.91 29.48
CA TYR A 309 -6.10 28.09 30.60
C TYR A 309 -6.86 28.65 31.79
N GLN A 310 -6.61 28.13 32.98
CA GLN A 310 -7.12 28.69 34.24
C GLN A 310 -6.06 28.55 35.32
N LEU A 311 -5.70 29.67 35.95
CA LEU A 311 -4.87 29.74 37.13
C LEU A 311 -5.67 30.32 38.27
N LEU A 312 -5.80 29.59 39.39
CA LEU A 312 -6.42 30.03 40.62
C LEU A 312 -5.37 30.04 41.74
N VAL A 313 -5.38 31.08 42.57
CA VAL A 313 -4.55 31.14 43.76
C VAL A 313 -5.44 31.39 45.00
N TYR A 314 -5.12 30.64 46.06
CA TYR A 314 -5.86 30.67 47.30
C TYR A 314 -4.94 31.00 48.49
N ASP A 315 -5.47 31.69 49.49
CA ASP A 315 -4.80 31.85 50.77
C ASP A 315 -4.85 30.55 51.60
N ARG A 316 -4.19 30.54 52.75
CA ARG A 316 -4.17 29.38 53.68
C ARG A 316 -5.51 29.00 54.27
N TRP A 317 -6.52 29.87 54.16
CA TRP A 317 -7.87 29.68 54.66
C TRP A 317 -8.84 29.19 53.57
N GLY A 318 -8.35 29.07 52.33
CA GLY A 318 -9.12 28.67 51.16
C GLY A 318 -9.84 29.83 50.49
N GLY A 319 -9.56 31.08 50.88
CA GLY A 319 -10.05 32.27 50.18
C GLY A 319 -9.33 32.44 48.85
N GLN A 320 -10.06 32.61 47.74
CA GLN A 320 -9.49 32.88 46.43
C GLN A 320 -8.95 34.33 46.41
N VAL A 321 -7.66 34.47 46.08
CA VAL A 321 -6.96 35.76 46.04
C VAL A 321 -6.59 36.18 44.62
N PHE A 322 -6.57 35.25 43.68
CA PHE A 322 -6.26 35.52 42.25
C PHE A 322 -6.93 34.50 41.36
N GLU A 323 -7.33 34.97 40.16
CA GLU A 323 -7.81 34.15 39.06
C GLU A 323 -7.35 34.75 37.72
N SER A 324 -6.91 33.89 36.81
CA SER A 324 -6.67 34.27 35.41
C SER A 324 -7.08 33.12 34.49
N ASN A 325 -7.71 33.51 33.39
CA ASN A 325 -7.96 32.61 32.25
C ASN A 325 -7.05 32.97 31.04
N ASP A 326 -6.00 33.78 31.27
CA ASP A 326 -5.07 34.21 30.28
C ASP A 326 -3.61 33.93 30.72
N LEU A 327 -2.85 33.22 29.89
CA LEU A 327 -1.44 32.90 30.10
C LEU A 327 -0.54 34.12 30.28
N SER A 328 -0.90 35.25 29.69
CA SER A 328 -0.15 36.49 29.80
C SER A 328 -0.37 37.24 31.11
N THR A 329 -1.40 36.85 31.87
CA THR A 329 -1.78 37.51 33.14
C THR A 329 -1.15 36.80 34.32
N SER A 330 -0.24 37.44 35.00
CA SER A 330 0.51 36.95 36.17
C SER A 330 -0.02 37.49 37.47
N TRP A 331 0.14 36.76 38.57
CA TRP A 331 -0.17 37.26 39.90
C TRP A 331 0.98 38.02 40.53
N ASP A 332 0.75 39.28 40.92
CA ASP A 332 1.74 40.20 41.49
C ASP A 332 1.76 40.20 43.03
N GLY A 333 1.05 39.25 43.70
CA GLY A 333 0.98 39.19 45.14
C GLY A 333 0.03 40.18 45.75
N THR A 334 -0.88 40.76 44.98
CA THR A 334 -1.97 41.64 45.48
C THR A 334 -3.34 40.96 45.35
N GLN A 335 -4.31 41.46 46.08
CA GLN A 335 -5.75 41.18 45.92
C GLN A 335 -6.47 42.54 45.81
N GLU A 336 -7.20 42.76 44.69
CA GLU A 336 -7.88 44.06 44.43
C GLU A 336 -6.96 45.27 44.53
N GLY A 337 -5.65 45.11 44.24
CA GLY A 337 -4.60 46.13 44.31
C GLY A 337 -3.97 46.33 45.70
N GLU A 338 -4.44 45.62 46.72
CA GLU A 338 -3.85 45.67 48.05
C GLU A 338 -2.82 44.55 48.25
N PRO A 339 -1.61 44.86 48.75
CA PRO A 339 -0.57 43.85 48.95
C PRO A 339 -0.97 42.82 49.99
N LEU A 340 -0.82 41.53 49.63
CA LEU A 340 -1.05 40.43 50.54
C LEU A 340 0.17 40.16 51.45
N ASN A 341 -0.04 39.46 52.57
CA ASN A 341 1.02 39.11 53.50
C ASN A 341 2.00 38.10 52.89
N THR A 342 3.29 38.20 53.25
CA THR A 342 4.26 37.17 52.94
C THR A 342 3.84 35.83 53.56
N GLY A 343 4.02 34.75 52.81
CA GLY A 343 3.62 33.42 53.27
C GLY A 343 3.34 32.45 52.13
N SER A 344 2.80 31.30 52.50
CA SER A 344 2.46 30.26 51.55
C SER A 344 1.02 30.40 51.05
N TYR A 345 0.85 30.31 49.76
CA TYR A 345 -0.42 30.28 49.04
C TYR A 345 -0.53 28.96 48.26
N ILE A 346 -1.74 28.59 47.90
CA ILE A 346 -2.02 27.36 47.12
C ILE A 346 -2.44 27.80 45.74
N PHE A 347 -1.80 27.23 44.71
CA PHE A 347 -2.25 27.42 43.32
C PHE A 347 -2.94 26.17 42.80
N GLN A 348 -3.86 26.35 41.87
CA GLN A 348 -4.45 25.36 41.00
C GLN A 348 -4.31 25.85 39.56
N LEU A 349 -3.72 25.04 38.71
CA LEU A 349 -3.56 25.32 37.30
C LEU A 349 -4.25 24.23 36.49
N ARG A 350 -5.05 24.64 35.53
CA ARG A 350 -5.68 23.77 34.53
C ARG A 350 -5.41 24.31 33.15
N VAL A 351 -4.86 23.46 32.29
CA VAL A 351 -4.55 23.79 30.89
C VAL A 351 -5.10 22.66 30.03
N GLU A 352 -5.96 23.00 29.10
CA GLU A 352 -6.44 22.08 28.07
C GLU A 352 -5.74 22.42 26.76
N GLN A 353 -5.14 21.42 26.12
CA GLN A 353 -4.46 21.56 24.83
C GLN A 353 -5.48 21.47 23.68
N ALA A 354 -5.11 21.96 22.49
CA ALA A 354 -5.93 21.88 21.29
C ALA A 354 -6.26 20.42 20.86
N ASP A 355 -5.44 19.46 21.28
CA ASP A 355 -5.66 18.02 21.07
C ASP A 355 -6.55 17.35 22.13
N GLY A 356 -7.10 18.13 23.09
CA GLY A 356 -7.92 17.66 24.20
C GLY A 356 -7.13 17.13 25.41
N THR A 357 -5.80 17.16 25.39
CA THR A 357 -4.98 16.75 26.54
C THR A 357 -5.16 17.75 27.70
N LEU A 358 -5.53 17.24 28.87
CA LEU A 358 -5.71 18.05 30.07
C LEU A 358 -4.49 17.95 31.00
N ILE A 359 -3.91 19.11 31.34
CA ILE A 359 -2.85 19.25 32.32
C ILE A 359 -3.40 19.93 33.56
N GLU A 360 -3.41 19.23 34.69
CA GLU A 360 -3.78 19.79 35.99
C GLU A 360 -2.58 19.75 36.93
N ARG A 361 -2.30 20.87 37.57
CA ARG A 361 -1.24 21.01 38.59
C ARG A 361 -1.76 21.77 39.77
N SER A 362 -1.39 21.37 40.96
CA SER A 362 -1.66 22.10 42.20
C SER A 362 -0.44 22.00 43.10
N GLY A 363 -0.24 23.01 43.90
CA GLY A 363 0.89 23.07 44.82
C GLY A 363 0.91 24.32 45.64
N GLN A 364 2.06 24.55 46.29
CA GLN A 364 2.29 25.73 47.10
C GLN A 364 3.22 26.71 46.41
N ILE A 365 2.97 28.00 46.56
CA ILE A 365 3.80 29.09 46.12
C ILE A 365 4.12 29.99 47.31
N MET A 366 5.36 30.39 47.47
CA MET A 366 5.81 31.27 48.54
C MET A 366 5.86 32.72 48.02
N LEU A 367 5.09 33.61 48.65
CA LEU A 367 5.22 35.06 48.47
C LEU A 367 6.25 35.59 49.47
N VAL A 368 7.32 36.17 48.95
CA VAL A 368 8.44 36.74 49.71
C VAL A 368 8.55 38.25 49.41
N ARG A 369 9.03 39.05 50.30
CA ARG A 369 9.32 40.48 50.08
C ARG A 369 10.61 40.86 50.78
#